data_4a255215b9a7a666075b4ef449b13601
#
_entry.id   4a255215b9a7a666075b4ef449b13601
#
_cell.length_a   1.000
_cell.length_b   1.000
_cell.length_c   1.000
_cell.angle_alpha   90.00
_cell.angle_beta   90.00
_cell.angle_gamma   90.00
#
_symmetry.space_group_name_H-M   'P 1'
#
loop_
_entity.id
_entity.type
_entity.pdbx_description
1 polymer ?
#
loop_
_entity_poly.entity_id
_entity_poly.type
_entity_poly.pdbx_seq_one_letter_code
_entity_poly.pdbx_strand_id
1 'polypeptide(L)'
;MANANGIDLSNNNGYSAVDRLPRSVDFVYRKVTEGESFVDPDARHIYARCHATGRKTGGYHFAHPYNDGAAEARFFLKHLQIASGDLIPALDIEISSKHCRAYAEAFSKVVFGALGCETLLYASRSFVASEIGSQIPHMQLWIADWNVQYPNLPYGWKSWDIWQYKVARMTNVGTVDFDVARMPMLEYHSKPKVKPQPLTLAQRLARWIAYAKYWHKQALINEQKLRGIR
;
A
#
# COMPACT_ATOMS: atom_id res chain seq x y z
N MET A 1 16.80 -16.69 -12.57
CA MET A 1 16.20 -16.67 -11.22
C MET A 1 14.81 -17.26 -11.35
N ALA A 2 14.36 -18.05 -10.40
CA ALA A 2 12.99 -18.57 -10.40
C ALA A 2 12.02 -17.39 -10.24
N ASN A 3 10.90 -17.42 -10.95
CA ASN A 3 9.82 -16.44 -10.80
C ASN A 3 8.65 -17.13 -10.11
N ALA A 4 7.83 -16.37 -9.37
CA ALA A 4 6.58 -16.83 -8.81
C ALA A 4 5.41 -16.33 -9.65
N ASN A 5 4.40 -17.17 -9.88
CA ASN A 5 3.20 -16.82 -10.62
C ASN A 5 2.11 -16.33 -9.69
N GLY A 6 1.49 -15.23 -10.03
CA GLY A 6 0.45 -14.62 -9.22
C GLY A 6 -0.74 -14.14 -10.01
N ILE A 7 -1.71 -13.68 -9.28
CA ILE A 7 -2.88 -12.95 -9.77
C ILE A 7 -3.27 -11.88 -8.77
N ASP A 8 -4.04 -10.90 -9.22
CA ASP A 8 -4.76 -10.04 -8.30
C ASP A 8 -6.28 -10.28 -8.36
N LEU A 9 -6.94 -10.08 -7.23
CA LEU A 9 -8.36 -10.31 -7.05
C LEU A 9 -9.04 -9.16 -6.29
N SER A 10 -10.31 -8.95 -6.63
CA SER A 10 -11.23 -8.09 -5.90
C SER A 10 -12.63 -8.71 -5.88
N ASN A 11 -13.59 -8.05 -5.25
CA ASN A 11 -15.00 -8.43 -5.32
C ASN A 11 -15.54 -8.54 -6.77
N ASN A 12 -14.91 -7.90 -7.75
CA ASN A 12 -15.26 -8.02 -9.17
C ASN A 12 -15.06 -9.45 -9.72
N ASN A 13 -14.15 -10.23 -9.12
CA ASN A 13 -13.91 -11.63 -9.51
C ASN A 13 -14.90 -12.61 -8.87
N GLY A 14 -15.66 -12.15 -7.88
CA GLY A 14 -16.63 -12.92 -7.11
C GLY A 14 -16.02 -13.73 -5.96
N TYR A 15 -16.78 -13.83 -4.88
CA TYR A 15 -16.38 -14.39 -3.58
C TYR A 15 -15.63 -15.72 -3.67
N SER A 16 -16.08 -16.64 -4.52
CA SER A 16 -15.48 -17.99 -4.62
C SER A 16 -14.30 -18.09 -5.61
N ALA A 17 -13.85 -16.99 -6.22
CA ALA A 17 -12.75 -17.02 -7.17
C ALA A 17 -11.50 -17.65 -6.57
N VAL A 18 -11.10 -17.21 -5.37
CA VAL A 18 -9.92 -17.70 -4.66
C VAL A 18 -9.97 -19.19 -4.33
N ASP A 19 -11.16 -19.76 -4.13
CA ASP A 19 -11.35 -21.18 -3.80
C ASP A 19 -11.04 -22.10 -4.97
N ARG A 20 -11.11 -21.57 -6.20
CA ARG A 20 -10.93 -22.32 -7.46
C ARG A 20 -9.57 -22.12 -8.10
N LEU A 21 -8.66 -21.42 -7.42
CA LEU A 21 -7.32 -21.17 -7.95
C LEU A 21 -6.51 -22.45 -8.07
N PRO A 22 -5.85 -22.70 -9.23
CA PRO A 22 -4.97 -23.84 -9.41
C PRO A 22 -3.72 -23.72 -8.54
N ARG A 23 -3.06 -24.85 -8.28
CA ARG A 23 -1.82 -24.88 -7.47
C ARG A 23 -0.65 -24.11 -8.10
N SER A 24 -0.71 -23.81 -9.39
CA SER A 24 0.29 -23.01 -10.11
C SER A 24 0.25 -21.52 -9.78
N VAL A 25 -0.74 -21.05 -9.01
CA VAL A 25 -0.78 -19.71 -8.47
C VAL A 25 -0.07 -19.70 -7.12
N ASP A 26 1.10 -19.10 -7.06
CA ASP A 26 1.96 -19.05 -5.88
C ASP A 26 1.54 -17.91 -4.93
N PHE A 27 1.08 -16.79 -5.48
CA PHE A 27 0.66 -15.64 -4.69
C PHE A 27 -0.60 -14.95 -5.23
N VAL A 28 -1.29 -14.22 -4.33
CA VAL A 28 -2.49 -13.44 -4.63
C VAL A 28 -2.40 -12.08 -3.99
N TYR A 29 -2.50 -11.02 -4.78
CA TYR A 29 -2.84 -9.71 -4.25
C TYR A 29 -4.36 -9.56 -4.20
N ARG A 30 -4.87 -8.97 -3.11
CA ARG A 30 -6.31 -8.75 -2.94
C ARG A 30 -6.61 -7.28 -2.72
N LYS A 31 -7.68 -6.77 -3.33
CA LYS A 31 -8.22 -5.47 -2.98
C LYS A 31 -8.64 -5.48 -1.51
N VAL A 32 -8.26 -4.46 -0.76
CA VAL A 32 -8.66 -4.28 0.63
C VAL A 32 -9.59 -3.10 0.76
N THR A 33 -9.20 -1.97 0.15
CA THR A 33 -9.97 -0.73 0.21
C THR A 33 -9.86 0.06 -1.10
N GLU A 34 -10.77 1.01 -1.27
CA GLU A 34 -10.75 1.99 -2.35
C GLU A 34 -11.20 3.35 -1.83
N GLY A 35 -10.49 4.42 -2.20
CA GLY A 35 -10.78 5.76 -1.74
C GLY A 35 -10.84 5.85 -0.21
N GLU A 36 -11.66 6.75 0.31
CA GLU A 36 -11.76 7.00 1.75
C GLU A 36 -12.78 6.13 2.49
N SER A 37 -13.61 5.35 1.78
CA SER A 37 -14.78 4.71 2.42
C SER A 37 -15.11 3.29 1.98
N PHE A 38 -14.66 2.83 0.81
CA PHE A 38 -14.99 1.50 0.34
C PHE A 38 -14.05 0.46 0.92
N VAL A 39 -14.62 -0.61 1.47
CA VAL A 39 -13.90 -1.82 1.93
C VAL A 39 -14.36 -2.98 1.08
N ASP A 40 -13.43 -3.67 0.43
CA ASP A 40 -13.75 -4.82 -0.39
C ASP A 40 -14.35 -5.95 0.47
N PRO A 41 -15.59 -6.39 0.20
CA PRO A 41 -16.28 -7.40 1.02
C PRO A 41 -15.59 -8.77 1.00
N ASP A 42 -14.83 -9.08 -0.07
CA ASP A 42 -14.18 -10.38 -0.25
C ASP A 42 -12.75 -10.42 0.33
N ALA A 43 -12.19 -9.26 0.72
CA ALA A 43 -10.81 -9.14 1.18
C ALA A 43 -10.44 -10.13 2.30
N ARG A 44 -11.31 -10.28 3.30
CA ARG A 44 -11.08 -11.20 4.44
C ARG A 44 -11.13 -12.66 4.03
N HIS A 45 -12.06 -13.01 3.15
CA HIS A 45 -12.19 -14.37 2.65
C HIS A 45 -10.95 -14.76 1.84
N ILE A 46 -10.54 -13.91 0.90
CA ILE A 46 -9.35 -14.15 0.07
C ILE A 46 -8.11 -14.32 0.97
N TYR A 47 -7.94 -13.44 1.97
CA TYR A 47 -6.83 -13.55 2.94
C TYR A 47 -6.82 -14.91 3.65
N ALA A 48 -7.93 -15.30 4.24
CA ALA A 48 -8.05 -16.56 4.97
C ALA A 48 -7.80 -17.78 4.07
N ARG A 49 -8.28 -17.75 2.83
CA ARG A 49 -8.10 -18.86 1.88
C ARG A 49 -6.65 -18.97 1.38
N CYS A 50 -5.97 -17.86 1.15
CA CYS A 50 -4.56 -17.88 0.80
C CYS A 50 -3.73 -18.53 1.92
N HIS A 51 -3.93 -18.12 3.16
CA HIS A 51 -3.25 -18.72 4.31
C HIS A 51 -3.58 -20.22 4.48
N ALA A 52 -4.86 -20.59 4.35
CA ALA A 52 -5.29 -21.99 4.46
C ALA A 52 -4.69 -22.89 3.37
N THR A 53 -4.31 -22.33 2.23
CA THR A 53 -3.75 -23.07 1.08
C THR A 53 -2.24 -22.89 0.91
N GLY A 54 -1.59 -22.18 1.84
CA GLY A 54 -0.14 -21.91 1.83
C GLY A 54 0.33 -20.95 0.74
N ARG A 55 -0.59 -20.16 0.12
CA ARG A 55 -0.24 -19.13 -0.84
C ARG A 55 0.22 -17.88 -0.15
N LYS A 56 1.22 -17.22 -0.73
CA LYS A 56 1.57 -15.85 -0.31
C LYS A 56 0.44 -14.88 -0.65
N THR A 57 0.20 -13.90 0.18
CA THR A 57 -0.82 -12.88 -0.09
C THR A 57 -0.39 -11.49 0.31
N GLY A 58 -0.75 -10.50 -0.51
CA GLY A 58 -0.63 -9.08 -0.22
C GLY A 58 -1.98 -8.39 -0.28
N GLY A 59 -2.08 -7.20 0.26
CA GLY A 59 -3.26 -6.35 0.14
C GLY A 59 -2.95 -5.10 -0.68
N TYR A 60 -3.90 -4.67 -1.52
CA TYR A 60 -3.78 -3.41 -2.21
C TYR A 60 -4.92 -2.43 -1.90
N HIS A 61 -4.61 -1.16 -2.08
CA HIS A 61 -5.55 -0.04 -2.01
C HIS A 61 -5.71 0.57 -3.39
N PHE A 62 -6.94 0.72 -3.87
CA PHE A 62 -7.23 1.44 -5.11
C PHE A 62 -7.36 2.93 -4.81
N ALA A 63 -6.48 3.72 -5.42
CA ALA A 63 -6.30 5.14 -5.12
C ALA A 63 -7.33 6.04 -5.78
N HIS A 64 -7.80 7.06 -5.05
CA HIS A 64 -8.51 8.21 -5.59
C HIS A 64 -7.64 9.47 -5.42
N PRO A 65 -6.71 9.79 -6.34
CA PRO A 65 -5.68 10.82 -6.16
C PRO A 65 -6.20 12.26 -6.16
N TYR A 66 -7.51 12.46 -6.03
CA TYR A 66 -8.16 13.74 -5.71
C TYR A 66 -8.30 13.94 -4.20
N ASN A 67 -8.15 12.88 -3.41
CA ASN A 67 -8.24 12.87 -1.96
C ASN A 67 -6.85 13.06 -1.31
N ASP A 68 -6.80 13.09 0.01
CA ASP A 68 -5.54 13.07 0.77
C ASP A 68 -4.96 11.64 0.82
N GLY A 69 -3.82 11.41 0.15
CA GLY A 69 -3.15 10.12 0.12
C GLY A 69 -2.76 9.59 1.51
N ALA A 70 -2.48 10.48 2.46
CA ALA A 70 -2.22 10.07 3.84
C ALA A 70 -3.49 9.65 4.58
N ALA A 71 -4.65 10.22 4.26
CA ALA A 71 -5.94 9.79 4.81
C ALA A 71 -6.33 8.41 4.27
N GLU A 72 -6.21 8.20 2.96
CA GLU A 72 -6.49 6.90 2.34
C GLU A 72 -5.53 5.81 2.83
N ALA A 73 -4.24 6.12 3.05
CA ALA A 73 -3.29 5.18 3.64
C ALA A 73 -3.70 4.75 5.06
N ARG A 74 -4.15 5.68 5.90
CA ARG A 74 -4.67 5.36 7.24
C ARG A 74 -5.94 4.50 7.18
N PHE A 75 -6.84 4.80 6.23
CA PHE A 75 -8.04 3.99 6.00
C PHE A 75 -7.67 2.58 5.54
N PHE A 76 -6.76 2.44 4.59
CA PHE A 76 -6.24 1.16 4.14
C PHE A 76 -5.64 0.33 5.28
N LEU A 77 -4.73 0.93 6.07
CA LEU A 77 -4.08 0.25 7.20
C LEU A 77 -5.06 -0.22 8.28
N LYS A 78 -6.15 0.50 8.50
CA LYS A 78 -7.22 0.12 9.44
C LYS A 78 -7.91 -1.20 9.03
N HIS A 79 -7.98 -1.48 7.72
CA HIS A 79 -8.69 -2.63 7.18
C HIS A 79 -7.77 -3.74 6.68
N LEU A 80 -6.46 -3.46 6.56
CA LEU A 80 -5.47 -4.42 6.09
C LEU A 80 -5.26 -5.54 7.11
N GLN A 81 -5.48 -6.79 6.71
CA GLN A 81 -4.96 -7.96 7.41
C GLN A 81 -3.57 -8.25 6.83
N ILE A 82 -2.57 -8.30 7.69
CA ILE A 82 -1.19 -8.61 7.31
C ILE A 82 -0.47 -9.32 8.46
N ALA A 83 0.22 -10.39 8.15
CA ALA A 83 1.07 -11.15 9.08
C ALA A 83 2.51 -11.19 8.58
N SER A 84 3.45 -11.48 9.48
CA SER A 84 4.85 -11.69 9.07
C SER A 84 4.94 -12.85 8.08
N GLY A 85 5.61 -12.63 6.96
CA GLY A 85 5.70 -13.56 5.83
C GLY A 85 4.67 -13.36 4.73
N ASP A 86 3.67 -12.46 4.93
CA ASP A 86 2.84 -11.96 3.85
C ASP A 86 3.62 -11.01 2.92
N LEU A 87 3.09 -10.74 1.76
CA LEU A 87 3.69 -9.78 0.84
C LEU A 87 3.47 -8.35 1.33
N ILE A 88 4.40 -7.44 1.01
CA ILE A 88 4.28 -6.02 1.36
C ILE A 88 3.02 -5.42 0.72
N PRO A 89 2.43 -4.35 1.32
CA PRO A 89 1.24 -3.70 0.78
C PRO A 89 1.48 -3.08 -0.60
N ALA A 90 0.39 -2.89 -1.37
CA ALA A 90 0.44 -2.21 -2.65
C ALA A 90 -0.52 -1.01 -2.70
N LEU A 91 -0.10 0.01 -3.44
CA LEU A 91 -0.91 1.13 -3.90
C LEU A 91 -1.19 0.94 -5.38
N ASP A 92 -2.45 0.79 -5.73
CA ASP A 92 -2.95 0.71 -7.09
C ASP A 92 -3.44 2.10 -7.51
N ILE A 93 -2.72 2.76 -8.44
CA ILE A 93 -3.01 4.13 -8.86
C ILE A 93 -3.15 4.22 -10.38
N GLU A 94 -4.40 4.35 -10.84
CA GLU A 94 -4.75 4.32 -12.26
C GLU A 94 -5.61 5.53 -12.70
N ILE A 95 -6.07 6.34 -11.75
CA ILE A 95 -6.86 7.54 -12.02
C ILE A 95 -5.92 8.74 -12.18
N SER A 96 -5.90 9.37 -13.37
CA SER A 96 -5.05 10.53 -13.64
C SER A 96 -5.46 11.75 -12.82
N SER A 97 -4.48 12.41 -12.24
CA SER A 97 -4.62 13.66 -11.48
C SER A 97 -3.27 14.36 -11.39
N LYS A 98 -3.26 15.68 -11.46
CA LYS A 98 -2.04 16.47 -11.21
C LYS A 98 -1.37 16.21 -9.83
N HIS A 99 -2.02 15.44 -8.98
CA HIS A 99 -1.56 15.13 -7.62
C HIS A 99 -1.03 13.70 -7.46
N CYS A 100 -1.05 12.85 -8.51
CA CYS A 100 -0.71 11.42 -8.42
C CYS A 100 0.61 11.16 -7.69
N ARG A 101 1.68 11.87 -8.07
CA ARG A 101 2.98 11.71 -7.41
C ARG A 101 2.94 12.09 -5.93
N ALA A 102 2.44 13.28 -5.60
CA ALA A 102 2.36 13.76 -4.21
C ALA A 102 1.46 12.86 -3.34
N TYR A 103 0.37 12.36 -3.92
CA TYR A 103 -0.51 11.38 -3.29
C TYR A 103 0.24 10.08 -2.96
N ALA A 104 0.96 9.50 -3.93
CA ALA A 104 1.72 8.27 -3.73
C ALA A 104 2.84 8.45 -2.70
N GLU A 105 3.54 9.58 -2.69
CA GLU A 105 4.53 9.93 -1.68
C GLU A 105 3.94 10.02 -0.27
N ALA A 106 2.76 10.66 -0.12
CA ALA A 106 2.06 10.75 1.16
C ALA A 106 1.58 9.39 1.65
N PHE A 107 1.01 8.57 0.76
CA PHE A 107 0.54 7.22 1.04
C PHE A 107 1.70 6.33 1.52
N SER A 108 2.79 6.23 0.75
CA SER A 108 3.95 5.38 1.08
C SER A 108 4.60 5.77 2.39
N LYS A 109 4.72 7.07 2.69
CA LYS A 109 5.25 7.58 3.96
C LYS A 109 4.45 7.10 5.16
N VAL A 110 3.11 7.08 5.07
CA VAL A 110 2.24 6.61 6.15
C VAL A 110 2.38 5.10 6.33
N VAL A 111 2.36 4.33 5.24
CA VAL A 111 2.52 2.86 5.28
C VAL A 111 3.88 2.50 5.86
N PHE A 112 4.97 3.12 5.38
CA PHE A 112 6.32 2.89 5.90
C PHE A 112 6.44 3.25 7.39
N GLY A 113 5.85 4.36 7.80
CA GLY A 113 5.82 4.77 9.20
C GLY A 113 5.13 3.76 10.12
N ALA A 114 4.03 3.18 9.66
CA ALA A 114 3.22 2.22 10.41
C ALA A 114 3.82 0.81 10.42
N LEU A 115 4.20 0.29 9.26
CA LEU A 115 4.61 -1.11 9.09
C LEU A 115 6.14 -1.28 9.05
N GLY A 116 6.89 -0.26 8.64
CA GLY A 116 8.34 -0.32 8.47
C GLY A 116 8.79 -1.11 7.24
N CYS A 117 7.89 -1.40 6.33
CA CYS A 117 8.17 -1.99 5.03
C CYS A 117 7.84 -1.01 3.90
N GLU A 118 8.37 -1.29 2.73
CA GLU A 118 8.06 -0.55 1.51
C GLU A 118 6.64 -0.84 1.02
N THR A 119 6.18 -0.08 0.03
CA THR A 119 4.88 -0.25 -0.64
C THR A 119 5.14 -0.52 -2.12
N LEU A 120 4.45 -1.48 -2.72
CA LEU A 120 4.44 -1.61 -4.17
C LEU A 120 3.58 -0.50 -4.77
N LEU A 121 4.08 0.16 -5.81
CA LEU A 121 3.30 1.04 -6.66
C LEU A 121 2.88 0.24 -7.89
N TYR A 122 1.57 -0.03 -8.01
CA TYR A 122 1.00 -0.62 -9.21
C TYR A 122 0.42 0.48 -10.09
N ALA A 123 0.80 0.45 -11.35
CA ALA A 123 0.20 1.20 -12.44
C ALA A 123 0.68 0.67 -13.79
N SER A 124 0.01 1.09 -14.89
CA SER A 124 0.51 0.84 -16.23
C SER A 124 1.82 1.59 -16.48
N ARG A 125 2.67 1.04 -17.34
CA ARG A 125 3.94 1.67 -17.71
C ARG A 125 3.78 3.12 -18.19
N SER A 126 2.77 3.39 -19.00
CA SER A 126 2.49 4.74 -19.51
C SER A 126 2.07 5.68 -18.39
N PHE A 127 1.24 5.21 -17.45
CA PHE A 127 0.79 5.99 -16.30
C PHE A 127 1.97 6.36 -15.39
N VAL A 128 2.84 5.39 -15.08
CA VAL A 128 4.05 5.69 -14.29
C VAL A 128 4.91 6.74 -14.98
N ALA A 129 5.07 6.66 -16.31
CA ALA A 129 5.89 7.61 -17.04
C ALA A 129 5.31 9.03 -17.04
N SER A 130 3.97 9.18 -17.17
CA SER A 130 3.32 10.50 -17.30
C SER A 130 2.93 11.12 -15.96
N GLU A 131 2.43 10.33 -15.00
CA GLU A 131 1.79 10.84 -13.79
C GLU A 131 2.69 10.74 -12.54
N ILE A 132 3.60 9.75 -12.53
CA ILE A 132 4.45 9.46 -11.37
C ILE A 132 5.88 9.96 -11.61
N GLY A 133 6.46 9.66 -12.78
CA GLY A 133 7.86 9.95 -13.11
C GLY A 133 8.82 8.99 -12.40
N SER A 134 9.94 9.51 -11.88
CA SER A 134 10.99 8.72 -11.26
C SER A 134 10.54 8.06 -9.94
N GLN A 135 11.31 7.06 -9.52
CA GLN A 135 11.07 6.29 -8.29
C GLN A 135 10.79 7.18 -7.07
N ILE A 136 9.78 6.80 -6.32
CA ILE A 136 9.37 7.44 -5.06
C ILE A 136 10.06 6.75 -3.88
N PRO A 137 10.52 7.48 -2.84
CA PRO A 137 11.05 6.87 -1.62
C PRO A 137 10.06 5.89 -0.99
N HIS A 138 10.56 4.76 -0.52
CA HIS A 138 9.79 3.67 0.09
C HIS A 138 8.77 3.01 -0.86
N MET A 139 8.97 3.14 -2.18
CA MET A 139 8.16 2.43 -3.15
C MET A 139 9.00 1.53 -4.06
N GLN A 140 8.48 0.36 -4.33
CA GLN A 140 8.94 -0.63 -5.30
C GLN A 140 7.92 -0.72 -6.42
N LEU A 141 8.26 -1.34 -7.56
CA LEU A 141 7.43 -1.28 -8.75
C LEU A 141 6.72 -2.60 -9.03
N TRP A 142 5.39 -2.53 -9.07
CA TRP A 142 4.52 -3.51 -9.71
C TRP A 142 3.99 -2.89 -11.01
N ILE A 143 4.56 -3.28 -12.13
CA ILE A 143 4.29 -2.64 -13.42
C ILE A 143 3.32 -3.47 -14.27
N ALA A 144 2.30 -2.84 -14.84
CA ALA A 144 1.50 -3.41 -15.91
C ALA A 144 2.08 -2.97 -17.27
N ASP A 145 2.57 -3.94 -18.03
CA ASP A 145 3.10 -3.73 -19.39
C ASP A 145 2.79 -4.99 -20.22
N TRP A 146 1.73 -4.94 -21.01
CA TRP A 146 1.16 -6.08 -21.69
C TRP A 146 1.70 -6.21 -23.13
N ASN A 147 1.65 -7.43 -23.68
CA ASN A 147 2.07 -7.73 -25.06
C ASN A 147 3.56 -7.44 -25.33
N VAL A 148 4.38 -7.52 -24.31
CA VAL A 148 5.84 -7.40 -24.42
C VAL A 148 6.51 -8.67 -23.90
N GLN A 149 7.74 -8.93 -24.32
CA GLN A 149 8.51 -10.08 -23.84
C GLN A 149 9.06 -9.85 -22.42
N TYR A 150 9.39 -8.59 -22.10
CA TYR A 150 9.82 -8.11 -20.79
C TYR A 150 9.30 -6.70 -20.58
N PRO A 151 8.96 -6.30 -19.35
CA PRO A 151 8.44 -4.97 -19.11
C PRO A 151 9.53 -3.91 -19.33
N ASN A 152 9.16 -2.83 -20.01
CA ASN A 152 10.02 -1.68 -20.18
C ASN A 152 9.95 -0.77 -18.97
N LEU A 153 11.08 -0.51 -18.31
CA LEU A 153 11.10 0.35 -17.14
C LEU A 153 10.84 1.83 -17.51
N PRO A 154 9.94 2.50 -16.78
CA PRO A 154 9.81 3.95 -16.89
C PRO A 154 11.09 4.65 -16.44
N TYR A 155 11.32 5.86 -16.96
CA TYR A 155 12.50 6.66 -16.59
C TYR A 155 12.61 6.85 -15.06
N GLY A 156 13.84 6.66 -14.55
CA GLY A 156 14.14 6.81 -13.13
C GLY A 156 13.79 5.61 -12.22
N TRP A 157 13.22 4.54 -12.79
CA TRP A 157 13.04 3.26 -12.09
C TRP A 157 14.15 2.28 -12.48
N LYS A 158 14.72 1.58 -11.50
CA LYS A 158 15.89 0.71 -11.70
C LYS A 158 15.52 -0.77 -11.87
N SER A 159 14.37 -1.16 -11.35
CA SER A 159 13.87 -2.54 -11.38
C SER A 159 12.36 -2.55 -11.25
N TRP A 160 11.79 -3.70 -11.55
CA TRP A 160 10.43 -4.06 -11.16
C TRP A 160 10.49 -5.25 -10.22
N ASP A 161 9.51 -5.40 -9.37
CA ASP A 161 9.38 -6.53 -8.42
C ASP A 161 8.25 -7.46 -8.84
N ILE A 162 7.15 -6.89 -9.33
CA ILE A 162 6.04 -7.63 -9.95
C ILE A 162 5.74 -7.03 -11.32
N TRP A 163 5.43 -7.91 -12.25
CA TRP A 163 4.99 -7.57 -13.59
C TRP A 163 3.64 -8.21 -13.88
N GLN A 164 2.61 -7.38 -14.06
CA GLN A 164 1.33 -7.79 -14.61
C GLN A 164 1.47 -7.82 -16.13
N TYR A 165 1.49 -9.03 -16.69
CA TYR A 165 1.86 -9.23 -18.09
C TYR A 165 0.66 -9.56 -18.98
N LYS A 166 -0.50 -9.91 -18.40
CA LYS A 166 -1.63 -10.39 -19.14
C LYS A 166 -2.94 -10.28 -18.37
N VAL A 167 -4.00 -9.95 -19.07
CA VAL A 167 -5.39 -10.13 -18.63
C VAL A 167 -5.99 -11.27 -19.44
N ALA A 168 -6.49 -12.30 -18.82
CA ALA A 168 -7.10 -13.42 -19.54
C ALA A 168 -8.10 -14.19 -18.69
N ARG A 169 -8.91 -15.02 -19.37
CA ARG A 169 -9.85 -15.91 -18.69
C ARG A 169 -9.11 -17.13 -18.13
N MET A 170 -9.21 -17.34 -16.84
CA MET A 170 -8.79 -18.56 -16.16
C MET A 170 -10.01 -19.50 -16.01
N THR A 171 -9.83 -20.77 -16.37
CA THR A 171 -10.90 -21.78 -16.26
C THR A 171 -11.41 -21.87 -14.81
N ASN A 172 -12.72 -21.83 -14.63
CA ASN A 172 -13.43 -21.90 -13.35
C ASN A 172 -13.26 -20.69 -12.42
N VAL A 173 -12.45 -19.69 -12.77
CA VAL A 173 -12.22 -18.47 -11.95
C VAL A 173 -12.88 -17.27 -12.58
N GLY A 174 -12.72 -17.08 -13.87
CA GLY A 174 -13.19 -15.91 -14.60
C GLY A 174 -12.03 -15.14 -15.24
N THR A 175 -12.27 -13.90 -15.60
CA THR A 175 -11.21 -13.00 -16.08
C THR A 175 -10.38 -12.54 -14.88
N VAL A 176 -9.07 -12.68 -14.97
CA VAL A 176 -8.10 -12.29 -13.94
C VAL A 176 -6.86 -11.68 -14.59
N ASP A 177 -6.17 -10.91 -13.81
CA ASP A 177 -4.87 -10.33 -14.12
C ASP A 177 -3.78 -11.33 -13.70
N PHE A 178 -2.85 -11.59 -14.62
CA PHE A 178 -1.76 -12.53 -14.40
C PHE A 178 -0.47 -11.77 -14.13
N ASP A 179 0.14 -12.13 -13.01
CA ASP A 179 1.35 -11.54 -12.50
C ASP A 179 2.51 -12.52 -12.47
N VAL A 180 3.71 -11.96 -12.56
CA VAL A 180 4.94 -12.68 -12.25
C VAL A 180 5.78 -11.82 -11.31
N ALA A 181 6.19 -12.42 -10.18
CA ALA A 181 7.08 -11.77 -9.22
C ALA A 181 8.50 -12.29 -9.35
N ARG A 182 9.48 -11.42 -9.16
CA ARG A 182 10.89 -11.81 -8.99
C ARG A 182 11.09 -12.46 -7.63
N MET A 183 11.98 -13.46 -7.59
CA MET A 183 12.34 -14.11 -6.34
C MET A 183 13.68 -13.58 -5.80
N PRO A 184 13.83 -13.40 -4.48
CA PRO A 184 12.78 -13.56 -3.46
C PRO A 184 11.72 -12.46 -3.54
N MET A 185 10.47 -12.82 -3.27
CA MET A 185 9.38 -11.84 -3.18
C MET A 185 9.57 -10.93 -1.96
N LEU A 186 9.11 -9.70 -2.08
CA LEU A 186 9.15 -8.73 -0.99
C LEU A 186 8.12 -9.08 0.09
N GLU A 187 8.61 -9.62 1.21
CA GLU A 187 7.79 -10.04 2.33
C GLU A 187 7.76 -8.98 3.44
N TYR A 188 6.59 -8.84 4.05
CA TYR A 188 6.43 -8.08 5.28
C TYR A 188 7.00 -8.87 6.46
N HIS A 189 7.84 -8.23 7.23
CA HIS A 189 8.31 -8.74 8.51
C HIS A 189 7.93 -7.76 9.61
N SER A 190 7.07 -8.21 10.54
CA SER A 190 6.67 -7.36 11.66
C SER A 190 7.91 -6.91 12.43
N LYS A 191 8.00 -5.60 12.67
CA LYS A 191 9.04 -5.09 13.56
C LYS A 191 8.94 -5.82 14.91
N PRO A 192 10.08 -6.19 15.54
CA PRO A 192 10.04 -6.69 16.91
C PRO A 192 9.25 -5.69 17.77
N LYS A 193 8.27 -6.17 18.54
CA LYS A 193 7.56 -5.33 19.53
C LYS A 193 8.58 -4.90 20.57
N VAL A 194 9.31 -3.82 20.31
CA VAL A 194 10.13 -3.16 21.31
C VAL A 194 9.11 -2.64 22.34
N LYS A 195 9.11 -3.25 23.55
CA LYS A 195 8.35 -2.69 24.67
C LYS A 195 8.78 -1.23 24.79
N PRO A 196 7.84 -0.26 24.78
CA PRO A 196 8.23 1.14 24.94
C PRO A 196 9.08 1.24 26.20
N GLN A 197 10.34 1.59 26.06
CA GLN A 197 11.18 1.89 27.22
C GLN A 197 10.48 3.04 27.98
N PRO A 198 10.29 2.93 29.28
CA PRO A 198 9.73 4.04 30.05
C PRO A 198 10.59 5.26 29.79
N LEU A 199 9.96 6.37 29.43
CA LEU A 199 10.67 7.61 29.19
C LEU A 199 11.55 7.94 30.39
N THR A 200 12.81 8.24 30.15
CA THR A 200 13.73 8.74 31.18
C THR A 200 13.15 10.00 31.84
N LEU A 201 13.58 10.30 33.04
CA LEU A 201 13.14 11.51 33.74
C LEU A 201 13.40 12.76 32.87
N ALA A 202 14.54 12.83 32.21
CA ALA A 202 14.90 13.91 31.29
C ALA A 202 13.93 14.03 30.11
N GLN A 203 13.53 12.91 29.50
CA GLN A 203 12.55 12.90 28.38
C GLN A 203 11.15 13.30 28.84
N ARG A 204 10.74 12.88 30.05
CA ARG A 204 9.47 13.28 30.66
C ARG A 204 9.46 14.77 30.96
N LEU A 205 10.55 15.30 31.53
CA LEU A 205 10.71 16.72 31.80
C LEU A 205 10.71 17.55 30.51
N ALA A 206 11.44 17.13 29.46
CA ALA A 206 11.44 17.81 28.17
C ALA A 206 10.02 17.87 27.53
N ARG A 207 9.25 16.79 27.62
CA ARG A 207 7.83 16.80 27.17
C ARG A 207 6.99 17.77 27.99
N TRP A 208 7.18 17.82 29.32
CA TRP A 208 6.44 18.72 30.18
C TRP A 208 6.75 20.19 29.88
N ILE A 209 8.04 20.51 29.67
CA ILE A 209 8.48 21.85 29.27
C ILE A 209 7.89 22.26 27.91
N ALA A 210 7.89 21.35 26.93
CA ALA A 210 7.29 21.62 25.62
C ALA A 210 5.78 21.89 25.72
N TYR A 211 5.08 21.10 26.53
CA TYR A 211 3.66 21.28 26.83
C TYR A 211 3.36 22.63 27.53
N ALA A 212 4.14 22.98 28.55
CA ALA A 212 4.03 24.23 29.28
C ALA A 212 4.26 25.45 28.34
N LYS A 213 5.28 25.39 27.48
CA LYS A 213 5.56 26.43 26.47
C LYS A 213 4.42 26.58 25.48
N TYR A 214 3.80 25.48 25.02
CA TYR A 214 2.66 25.53 24.12
C TYR A 214 1.47 26.26 24.77
N TRP A 215 1.11 25.90 26.00
CA TRP A 215 0.00 26.54 26.72
C TRP A 215 0.25 27.99 27.08
N HIS A 216 1.50 28.33 27.44
CA HIS A 216 1.88 29.72 27.67
C HIS A 216 1.72 30.55 26.39
N LYS A 217 2.13 30.03 25.22
CA LYS A 217 1.93 30.69 23.93
C LYS A 217 0.44 30.85 23.60
N GLN A 218 -0.41 29.83 23.86
CA GLN A 218 -1.86 29.94 23.63
C GLN A 218 -2.51 30.99 24.56
N ALA A 219 -2.09 31.06 25.81
CA ALA A 219 -2.58 32.07 26.76
C ALA A 219 -2.26 33.51 26.28
N LEU A 220 -1.03 33.76 25.82
CA LEU A 220 -0.62 35.05 25.24
C LEU A 220 -1.46 35.43 24.02
N ILE A 221 -1.73 34.46 23.11
CA ILE A 221 -2.56 34.69 21.92
C ILE A 221 -4.00 35.05 22.33
N ASN A 222 -4.55 34.36 23.32
CA ASN A 222 -5.91 34.67 23.82
C ASN A 222 -5.98 36.04 24.53
N GLU A 223 -4.96 36.39 25.27
CA GLU A 223 -4.87 37.70 25.93
C GLU A 223 -4.79 38.85 24.91
N GLN A 224 -3.99 38.67 23.83
CA GLN A 224 -3.93 39.65 22.72
C GLN A 224 -5.26 39.78 22.00
N LYS A 225 -6.00 38.68 21.77
CA LYS A 225 -7.35 38.71 21.18
C LYS A 225 -8.34 39.49 22.08
N LEU A 226 -8.28 39.32 23.38
CA LEU A 226 -9.15 40.01 24.31
C LEU A 226 -8.85 41.52 24.40
N ARG A 227 -7.58 41.92 24.25
CA ARG A 227 -7.19 43.35 24.22
C ARG A 227 -7.54 44.06 22.89
N GLY A 228 -7.70 43.30 21.79
CA GLY A 228 -8.10 43.82 20.47
C GLY A 228 -9.62 43.99 20.27
N ILE A 229 -10.43 43.63 21.26
CA ILE A 229 -11.90 43.74 21.25
C ILE A 229 -12.39 44.97 22.06
N ARG A 230 -11.48 45.84 22.52
CA ARG A 230 -11.84 47.10 23.20
C ARG A 230 -11.66 48.27 22.26
#